data_66537788d5c24bd376f3e7bde574cbb2
#
_entry.id   66537788d5c24bd376f3e7bde574cbb2
#
_cell.length_a   1.000
_cell.length_b   1.000
_cell.length_c   1.000
_cell.angle_alpha   90.00
_cell.angle_beta   90.00
_cell.angle_gamma   90.00
#
_symmetry.space_group_name_H-M   'P 1'
#
loop_
_entity.id
_entity.type
_entity.pdbx_description
1 polymer ?
#
loop_
_entity_poly.entity_id
_entity_poly.type
_entity_poly.pdbx_seq_one_letter_code
_entity_poly.pdbx_strand_id
1 'polypeptide(L)'
;MQPIPDNIIKFLHANHVISIAAAADGEIWSACCFYVPDEAQARLIVLTSERSKHGSLMLKNPNIAGTIAGQPENIAKINGIQLTANAQLLTDETEKKAALALYYKAH
;
A
#
# COMPACT_ATOMS: atom_id res chain seq x y z
N MET A 1 14.56 12.68 -0.93
CA MET A 1 13.27 12.11 -1.35
C MET A 1 12.37 13.21 -1.87
N GLN A 2 11.79 13.01 -3.04
CA GLN A 2 10.89 14.02 -3.61
C GLN A 2 9.52 13.95 -2.94
N PRO A 3 8.90 15.10 -2.67
CA PRO A 3 7.55 15.09 -2.12
C PRO A 3 6.55 14.53 -3.14
N ILE A 4 5.50 13.92 -2.62
CA ILE A 4 4.41 13.40 -3.46
C ILE A 4 3.58 14.60 -3.93
N PRO A 5 3.23 14.70 -5.24
CA PRO A 5 2.39 15.80 -5.73
C PRO A 5 1.03 15.86 -5.03
N ASP A 6 0.50 17.08 -4.86
CA ASP A 6 -0.75 17.31 -4.11
C ASP A 6 -1.94 16.55 -4.67
N ASN A 7 -2.06 16.45 -5.99
CA ASN A 7 -3.17 15.73 -6.62
C ASN A 7 -3.11 14.23 -6.32
N ILE A 8 -1.91 13.67 -6.20
CA ILE A 8 -1.72 12.27 -5.82
C ILE A 8 -2.03 12.08 -4.35
N ILE A 9 -1.59 12.98 -3.48
CA ILE A 9 -1.90 12.95 -2.05
C ILE A 9 -3.42 12.96 -1.84
N LYS A 10 -4.13 13.83 -2.53
CA LYS A 10 -5.60 13.88 -2.43
C LYS A 10 -6.25 12.56 -2.85
N PHE A 11 -5.76 11.96 -3.93
CA PHE A 11 -6.27 10.68 -4.40
C PHE A 11 -6.00 9.58 -3.38
N LEU A 12 -4.81 9.55 -2.79
CA LEU A 12 -4.44 8.56 -1.78
C LEU A 12 -5.34 8.65 -0.54
N HIS A 13 -5.68 9.86 -0.09
CA HIS A 13 -6.58 10.04 1.05
C HIS A 13 -8.04 9.75 0.72
N ALA A 14 -8.43 9.92 -0.54
CA ALA A 14 -9.81 9.68 -0.98
C ALA A 14 -10.14 8.21 -1.15
N ASN A 15 -9.14 7.34 -1.21
CA ASN A 15 -9.30 5.91 -1.41
C ASN A 15 -8.68 5.15 -0.23
N HIS A 16 -9.03 3.87 -0.07
CA HIS A 16 -8.65 3.10 1.12
C HIS A 16 -8.02 1.75 0.82
N VAL A 17 -8.14 1.27 -0.43
CA VAL A 17 -7.75 -0.10 -0.78
C VAL A 17 -6.68 -0.06 -1.87
N ILE A 18 -5.60 -0.80 -1.63
CA ILE A 18 -4.56 -1.05 -2.62
C ILE A 18 -4.58 -2.53 -2.99
N SER A 19 -4.47 -2.81 -4.29
CA SER A 19 -4.17 -4.16 -4.77
C SER A 19 -2.67 -4.30 -4.88
N ILE A 20 -2.10 -5.26 -4.16
CA ILE A 20 -0.66 -5.50 -4.14
C ILE A 20 -0.36 -6.77 -4.92
N ALA A 21 0.59 -6.71 -5.83
CA ALA A 21 1.13 -7.87 -6.53
C ALA A 21 2.53 -8.17 -6.00
N ALA A 22 2.72 -9.39 -5.55
CA ALA A 22 4.00 -9.86 -5.01
C ALA A 22 4.44 -11.10 -5.78
N ALA A 23 5.75 -11.26 -5.96
CA ALA A 23 6.30 -12.39 -6.71
C ALA A 23 7.62 -12.84 -6.07
N ALA A 24 7.77 -14.14 -5.90
CA ALA A 24 9.02 -14.75 -5.44
C ALA A 24 9.00 -16.23 -5.81
N ASP A 25 10.17 -16.79 -6.08
CA ASP A 25 10.33 -18.23 -6.32
C ASP A 25 9.41 -18.78 -7.43
N GLY A 26 9.19 -17.98 -8.49
CA GLY A 26 8.33 -18.35 -9.61
C GLY A 26 6.83 -18.23 -9.35
N GLU A 27 6.43 -17.75 -8.18
CA GLU A 27 5.03 -17.53 -7.84
C GLU A 27 4.67 -16.05 -7.92
N ILE A 28 3.44 -15.76 -8.37
CA ILE A 28 2.88 -14.41 -8.43
C ILE A 28 1.53 -14.45 -7.74
N TRP A 29 1.28 -13.48 -6.88
CA TRP A 29 0.02 -13.42 -6.14
C TRP A 29 -0.41 -11.98 -5.91
N SER A 30 -1.70 -11.70 -6.01
CA SER A 30 -2.21 -10.37 -5.72
C SER A 30 -3.26 -10.42 -4.61
N ALA A 31 -3.33 -9.36 -3.83
CA ALA A 31 -4.27 -9.24 -2.73
C ALA A 31 -4.65 -7.77 -2.53
N CYS A 32 -5.85 -7.56 -2.00
CA CYS A 32 -6.31 -6.22 -1.64
C CYS A 32 -6.10 -5.99 -0.15
N CYS A 33 -5.57 -4.83 0.20
CA CYS A 33 -5.35 -4.43 1.59
C CYS A 33 -5.86 -3.00 1.79
N PHE A 34 -6.37 -2.72 2.98
CA PHE A 34 -6.55 -1.33 3.37
C PHE A 34 -5.18 -0.69 3.59
N TYR A 35 -5.07 0.58 3.25
CA TYR A 35 -3.84 1.33 3.45
C TYR A 35 -4.14 2.69 4.06
N VAL A 36 -3.11 3.31 4.61
CA VAL A 36 -3.13 4.71 4.98
C VAL A 36 -1.85 5.37 4.47
N PRO A 37 -1.95 6.56 3.85
CA PRO A 37 -0.73 7.27 3.44
C PRO A 37 -0.05 7.92 4.64
N ASP A 38 1.27 7.84 4.65
CA ASP A 38 2.14 8.55 5.59
C ASP A 38 2.93 9.56 4.79
N GLU A 39 2.42 10.79 4.73
CA GLU A 39 3.01 11.85 3.91
C GLU A 39 4.41 12.23 4.37
N ALA A 40 4.63 12.23 5.68
CA ALA A 40 5.91 12.67 6.25
C ALA A 40 7.05 11.79 5.80
N GLN A 41 6.82 10.51 5.59
CA GLN A 41 7.85 9.56 5.15
C GLN A 41 7.64 9.08 3.71
N ALA A 42 6.66 9.64 2.99
CA ALA A 42 6.33 9.30 1.60
C ALA A 42 6.17 7.80 1.41
N ARG A 43 5.32 7.18 2.23
CA ARG A 43 5.07 5.74 2.21
C ARG A 43 3.59 5.45 2.41
N LEU A 44 3.19 4.23 2.08
CA LEU A 44 1.87 3.69 2.41
C LEU A 44 2.04 2.65 3.50
N ILE A 45 1.13 2.66 4.47
CA ILE A 45 1.14 1.70 5.57
C ILE A 45 -0.03 0.74 5.35
N VAL A 46 0.26 -0.57 5.38
CA VAL A 46 -0.76 -1.61 5.33
C VAL A 46 -0.60 -2.51 6.55
N LEU A 47 -1.71 -3.02 7.04
CA LEU A 47 -1.72 -3.99 8.12
C LEU A 47 -2.12 -5.34 7.52
N THR A 48 -1.20 -6.28 7.48
CA THR A 48 -1.43 -7.58 6.88
C THR A 48 -0.64 -8.66 7.63
N SER A 49 -0.85 -9.91 7.28
CA SER A 49 -0.21 -11.02 7.96
C SER A 49 0.97 -11.56 7.14
N GLU A 50 2.08 -11.83 7.81
CA GLU A 50 3.23 -12.54 7.22
C GLU A 50 2.87 -13.97 6.78
N ARG A 51 1.79 -14.52 7.36
CA ARG A 51 1.32 -15.88 7.05
C ARG A 51 0.46 -15.93 5.80
N SER A 52 -0.03 -14.78 5.33
CA SER A 52 -0.78 -14.73 4.07
C SER A 52 0.16 -15.02 2.90
N LYS A 53 -0.42 -15.41 1.77
CA LYS A 53 0.38 -15.70 0.57
C LYS A 53 1.17 -14.48 0.14
N HIS A 54 0.51 -13.33 0.00
CA HIS A 54 1.19 -12.09 -0.41
C HIS A 54 2.21 -11.63 0.63
N GLY A 55 1.91 -11.76 1.92
CA GLY A 55 2.83 -11.39 2.99
C GLY A 55 4.09 -12.24 2.97
N SER A 56 3.94 -13.55 2.80
CA SER A 56 5.11 -14.44 2.73
C SER A 56 5.97 -14.17 1.49
N LEU A 57 5.35 -13.84 0.37
CA LEU A 57 6.09 -13.50 -0.86
C LEU A 57 6.84 -12.17 -0.71
N MET A 58 6.23 -11.19 -0.04
CA MET A 58 6.89 -9.89 0.21
C MET A 58 8.12 -10.02 1.12
N LEU A 59 8.10 -10.96 2.07
CA LEU A 59 9.28 -11.23 2.89
C LEU A 59 10.44 -11.80 2.07
N LYS A 60 10.14 -12.61 1.07
CA LYS A 60 11.16 -13.20 0.18
C LYS A 60 11.65 -12.21 -0.86
N ASN A 61 10.75 -11.40 -1.39
CA ASN A 61 11.07 -10.39 -2.41
C ASN A 61 10.29 -9.11 -2.11
N PRO A 62 10.96 -8.08 -1.60
CA PRO A 62 10.28 -6.84 -1.22
C PRO A 62 9.86 -5.95 -2.39
N ASN A 63 10.29 -6.26 -3.60
CA ASN A 63 9.88 -5.48 -4.77
C ASN A 63 8.47 -5.87 -5.18
N ILE A 64 7.55 -4.94 -5.09
CA ILE A 64 6.13 -5.18 -5.35
C ILE A 64 5.59 -4.17 -6.35
N ALA A 65 4.46 -4.51 -6.95
CA ALA A 65 3.65 -3.58 -7.72
C ALA A 65 2.31 -3.38 -7.03
N GLY A 66 1.68 -2.25 -7.26
CA GLY A 66 0.39 -1.98 -6.68
C GLY A 66 -0.47 -1.10 -7.56
N THR A 67 -1.78 -1.17 -7.34
CA THR A 67 -2.74 -0.30 -7.99
C THR A 67 -3.75 0.19 -6.96
N ILE A 68 -4.13 1.46 -7.09
CA ILE A 68 -5.21 2.06 -6.32
C ILE A 68 -6.16 2.69 -7.32
N ALA A 69 -7.41 2.29 -7.28
CA ALA A 69 -8.43 2.82 -8.18
C ALA A 69 -9.71 3.10 -7.42
N GLY A 70 -10.42 4.15 -7.84
CA GLY A 70 -11.78 4.37 -7.38
C GLY A 70 -12.75 3.40 -8.08
N GLN A 71 -14.01 3.47 -7.69
CA GLN A 71 -15.08 2.70 -8.33
C GLN A 71 -16.13 3.66 -8.88
N PRO A 72 -15.81 4.39 -9.97
CA PRO A 72 -16.76 5.30 -10.57
C PRO A 72 -17.89 4.54 -11.26
N GLU A 73 -19.09 5.09 -11.26
CA GLU A 73 -20.23 4.50 -11.95
C GLU A 73 -20.10 4.61 -13.48
N ASN A 74 -19.36 5.61 -13.94
CA ASN A 74 -19.18 5.89 -15.36
C ASN A 74 -17.77 5.51 -15.78
N ILE A 75 -17.66 4.64 -16.77
CA ILE A 75 -16.37 4.14 -17.26
C ILE A 75 -15.44 5.27 -17.75
N ALA A 76 -16.00 6.37 -18.23
CA ALA A 76 -15.21 7.51 -18.69
C ALA A 76 -14.53 8.28 -17.53
N LYS A 77 -14.95 8.03 -16.29
CA LYS A 77 -14.42 8.70 -15.10
C LYS A 77 -13.43 7.84 -14.31
N ILE A 78 -13.05 6.69 -14.85
CA ILE A 78 -12.09 5.83 -14.17
C ILE A 78 -10.74 6.54 -14.10
N ASN A 79 -10.15 6.55 -12.91
CA ASN A 79 -8.78 6.98 -12.71
C ASN A 79 -8.15 6.12 -11.62
N GLY A 80 -6.82 6.10 -11.60
CA GLY A 80 -6.12 5.29 -10.64
C GLY A 80 -4.64 5.59 -10.63
N ILE A 81 -3.95 4.96 -9.69
CA ILE A 81 -2.50 5.03 -9.55
C ILE A 81 -1.94 3.63 -9.75
N GLN A 82 -0.90 3.52 -10.56
CA GLN A 82 -0.07 2.34 -10.68
C GLN A 82 1.28 2.67 -10.06
N LEU A 83 1.80 1.76 -9.26
CA LEU A 83 3.07 2.01 -8.56
C LEU A 83 3.91 0.76 -8.44
N THR A 84 5.20 0.97 -8.27
CA THR A 84 6.11 -0.04 -7.75
C THR A 84 6.66 0.47 -6.43
N ALA A 85 6.98 -0.43 -5.52
CA ALA A 85 7.44 -0.06 -4.20
C ALA A 85 8.32 -1.16 -3.61
N ASN A 86 8.99 -0.79 -2.53
CA ASN A 86 9.75 -1.72 -1.72
C ASN A 86 8.99 -1.95 -0.41
N ALA A 87 8.52 -3.16 -0.17
CA ALA A 87 7.79 -3.52 1.03
C ALA A 87 8.77 -3.76 2.17
N GLN A 88 8.51 -3.17 3.32
CA GLN A 88 9.33 -3.33 4.52
C GLN A 88 8.45 -3.70 5.69
N LEU A 89 8.84 -4.76 6.39
CA LEU A 89 8.20 -5.13 7.64
C LEU A 89 8.73 -4.21 8.74
N LEU A 90 7.83 -3.52 9.44
CA LEU A 90 8.24 -2.69 10.56
C LEU A 90 8.49 -3.58 11.78
N THR A 91 9.71 -3.52 12.31
CA THR A 91 10.14 -4.31 13.47
C THR A 91 10.44 -3.46 14.70
N ASP A 92 10.75 -2.18 14.50
CA ASP A 92 10.97 -1.25 15.60
C ASP A 92 9.66 -0.93 16.30
N GLU A 93 9.62 -1.07 17.63
CA GLU A 93 8.38 -0.89 18.38
C GLU A 93 7.84 0.53 18.31
N THR A 94 8.70 1.54 18.30
CA THR A 94 8.29 2.94 18.20
C THR A 94 7.69 3.23 16.84
N GLU A 95 8.33 2.76 15.77
CA GLU A 95 7.80 2.90 14.41
C GLU A 95 6.49 2.16 14.23
N LYS A 96 6.37 0.94 14.77
CA LYS A 96 5.13 0.16 14.70
C LYS A 96 3.99 0.88 15.37
N LYS A 97 4.22 1.45 16.57
CA LYS A 97 3.18 2.20 17.28
C LYS A 97 2.72 3.43 16.49
N ALA A 98 3.65 4.17 15.92
CA ALA A 98 3.33 5.35 15.12
C ALA A 98 2.54 4.97 13.87
N ALA A 99 2.95 3.92 13.18
CA ALA A 99 2.26 3.43 11.99
C ALA A 99 0.85 2.91 12.31
N LEU A 100 0.71 2.15 13.40
CA LEU A 100 -0.60 1.65 13.83
C LEU A 100 -1.52 2.79 14.22
N ALA A 101 -1.01 3.84 14.85
CA ALA A 101 -1.80 5.01 15.22
C ALA A 101 -2.38 5.70 13.97
N LEU A 102 -1.57 5.88 12.92
CA LEU A 102 -2.04 6.42 11.64
C LEU A 102 -3.09 5.52 11.01
N TYR A 103 -2.84 4.22 11.00
CA TYR A 103 -3.73 3.23 10.38
C TYR A 103 -5.10 3.22 11.07
N TYR A 104 -5.12 3.11 12.37
CA TYR A 104 -6.38 3.04 13.12
C TYR A 104 -7.13 4.37 13.18
N LYS A 105 -6.45 5.49 13.03
CA LYS A 105 -7.11 6.79 12.91
C LYS A 105 -7.90 6.89 11.59
N ALA A 106 -7.40 6.27 10.51
CA ALA A 106 -8.04 6.28 9.21
C ALA A 106 -9.13 5.20 9.08
N HIS A 107 -9.00 4.14 9.81
CA HIS A 107 -9.87 2.96 9.75
C HIS A 107 -10.30 2.55 11.14
#